data_d02b50259c2a8e355ca992b73d3d7461
#
_entry.id   d02b50259c2a8e355ca992b73d3d7461
#
_cell.length_a   1.000
_cell.length_b   1.000
_cell.length_c   1.000
_cell.angle_alpha   90.00
_cell.angle_beta   90.00
_cell.angle_gamma   90.00
#
_symmetry.space_group_name_H-M   'P 1'
#
loop_
_entity.id
_entity.type
_entity.pdbx_description
1 polymer ?
#
loop_
_entity_poly.entity_id
_entity_poly.type
_entity_poly.pdbx_seq_one_letter_code
_entity_poly.pdbx_strand_id
1 'polypeptide(L)'
;EELENKRKHALKDRKKLPGWAMALIIIGAIILCIVLLTVGCTRTVDKVAQNLSDSLGSAAGNNEVITDFGHDYIGVIHIEGTISEDSSGTYNQEYLLNAVDAMMEDSENKGMILYVDSPGGSVYATDELYLKIKEYQKKTKRPVYSSMQSMAASGGYYVSAGCDKIIANRNCWTGSIGVTLGTMYDVSELLDNLGIKT
;
A
#
# COMPACT_ATOMS: atom_id res chain seq x y z
N GLU A 1 -63.93 45.11 -22.13
CA GLU A 1 -63.22 46.10 -23.03
C GLU A 1 -62.31 47.04 -22.25
N GLU A 2 -62.75 47.62 -21.15
CA GLU A 2 -61.93 48.63 -20.37
C GLU A 2 -60.71 47.97 -19.69
N LEU A 3 -60.82 46.74 -19.19
CA LEU A 3 -59.71 46.00 -18.57
C LEU A 3 -58.66 45.54 -19.60
N GLU A 4 -59.06 45.22 -20.80
CA GLU A 4 -58.20 44.81 -21.89
C GLU A 4 -57.41 45.97 -22.46
N ASN A 5 -58.03 47.16 -22.48
CA ASN A 5 -57.39 48.41 -22.91
C ASN A 5 -56.35 48.89 -21.86
N LYS A 6 -56.62 48.74 -20.56
CA LYS A 6 -55.67 49.06 -19.46
C LYS A 6 -54.49 48.10 -19.50
N ARG A 7 -54.68 46.82 -19.84
CA ARG A 7 -53.56 45.88 -20.03
C ARG A 7 -52.69 46.21 -21.24
N LYS A 8 -53.28 46.62 -22.34
CA LYS A 8 -52.56 47.03 -23.56
C LYS A 8 -51.75 48.31 -23.32
N HIS A 9 -52.25 49.28 -22.53
CA HIS A 9 -51.50 50.49 -22.16
C HIS A 9 -50.37 50.19 -21.19
N ALA A 10 -50.55 49.29 -20.21
CA ALA A 10 -49.49 48.90 -19.24
C ALA A 10 -48.33 48.14 -19.90
N LEU A 11 -48.58 47.44 -21.02
CA LEU A 11 -47.54 46.75 -21.78
C LEU A 11 -46.74 47.68 -22.69
N LYS A 12 -47.29 48.89 -23.03
CA LYS A 12 -46.65 49.82 -23.93
C LYS A 12 -45.62 50.73 -23.23
N ASP A 13 -45.67 50.84 -21.89
CA ASP A 13 -44.80 51.70 -21.09
C ASP A 13 -43.56 50.98 -20.52
N ARG A 14 -43.27 49.79 -20.94
CA ARG A 14 -41.97 49.14 -20.63
C ARG A 14 -40.89 49.89 -21.41
N LYS A 15 -40.19 50.82 -20.72
CA LYS A 15 -38.97 51.45 -21.23
C LYS A 15 -38.06 50.36 -21.74
N LYS A 16 -37.88 50.24 -23.06
CA LYS A 16 -36.89 49.35 -23.66
C LYS A 16 -35.54 49.72 -23.11
N LEU A 17 -34.87 48.81 -22.43
CA LEU A 17 -33.51 48.98 -22.01
C LEU A 17 -32.64 49.37 -23.21
N PRO A 18 -31.79 50.42 -23.07
CA PRO A 18 -30.92 50.82 -24.17
C PRO A 18 -30.00 49.68 -24.57
N GLY A 19 -29.71 49.57 -25.87
CA GLY A 19 -28.99 48.41 -26.44
C GLY A 19 -27.66 48.08 -25.72
N TRP A 20 -26.97 49.09 -25.22
CA TRP A 20 -25.77 48.91 -24.43
C TRP A 20 -26.03 48.24 -23.08
N ALA A 21 -27.17 48.48 -22.42
CA ALA A 21 -27.53 47.85 -21.15
C ALA A 21 -27.88 46.36 -21.35
N MET A 22 -28.54 46.02 -22.46
CA MET A 22 -28.77 44.59 -22.87
C MET A 22 -27.44 43.88 -23.12
N ALA A 23 -26.51 44.53 -23.81
CA ALA A 23 -25.19 43.95 -24.09
C ALA A 23 -24.43 43.68 -22.79
N LEU A 24 -24.45 44.58 -21.79
CA LEU A 24 -23.82 44.39 -20.49
C LEU A 24 -24.44 43.22 -19.69
N ILE A 25 -25.77 43.06 -19.75
CA ILE A 25 -26.47 41.94 -19.10
C ILE A 25 -26.05 40.62 -19.74
N ILE A 26 -25.96 40.56 -21.07
CA ILE A 26 -25.55 39.35 -21.79
C ILE A 26 -24.09 39.02 -21.47
N ILE A 27 -23.19 40.01 -21.48
CA ILE A 27 -21.77 39.83 -21.12
C ILE A 27 -21.65 39.34 -19.67
N GLY A 28 -22.39 39.96 -18.74
CA GLY A 28 -22.43 39.56 -17.34
C GLY A 28 -22.92 38.10 -17.16
N ALA A 29 -23.97 37.72 -17.90
CA ALA A 29 -24.47 36.35 -17.87
C ALA A 29 -23.44 35.32 -18.42
N ILE A 30 -22.74 35.69 -19.49
CA ILE A 30 -21.67 34.85 -20.06
C ILE A 30 -20.49 34.69 -19.08
N ILE A 31 -20.05 35.80 -18.47
CA ILE A 31 -18.98 35.74 -17.47
C ILE A 31 -19.40 34.89 -16.28
N LEU A 32 -20.63 35.04 -15.77
CA LEU A 32 -21.16 34.26 -14.68
C LEU A 32 -21.21 32.73 -15.06
N CYS A 33 -21.65 32.41 -16.26
CA CYS A 33 -21.62 31.03 -16.75
C CYS A 33 -20.20 30.47 -16.83
N ILE A 34 -19.23 31.23 -17.33
CA ILE A 34 -17.82 30.81 -17.39
C ILE A 34 -17.27 30.58 -15.98
N VAL A 35 -17.55 31.49 -15.03
CA VAL A 35 -17.12 31.33 -13.63
C VAL A 35 -17.76 30.11 -12.98
N LEU A 36 -19.06 29.87 -13.22
CA LEU A 36 -19.74 28.68 -12.67
C LEU A 36 -19.19 27.38 -13.29
N LEU A 37 -18.89 27.37 -14.58
CA LEU A 37 -18.29 26.23 -15.27
C LEU A 37 -16.85 25.96 -14.79
N THR A 38 -16.04 27.01 -14.61
CA THR A 38 -14.66 26.84 -14.10
C THR A 38 -14.65 26.39 -12.65
N VAL A 39 -15.46 26.99 -11.76
CA VAL A 39 -15.59 26.58 -10.36
C VAL A 39 -16.18 25.18 -10.23
N GLY A 40 -17.15 24.81 -11.08
CA GLY A 40 -17.69 23.45 -11.13
C GLY A 40 -16.67 22.43 -11.63
N CYS A 41 -15.87 22.79 -12.63
CA CYS A 41 -14.83 21.92 -13.18
C CYS A 41 -13.68 21.74 -12.17
N THR A 42 -13.22 22.79 -11.50
CA THR A 42 -12.16 22.67 -10.47
C THR A 42 -12.61 21.79 -9.30
N ARG A 43 -13.83 21.96 -8.80
CA ARG A 43 -14.37 21.13 -7.71
C ARG A 43 -14.51 19.65 -8.07
N THR A 44 -14.84 19.35 -9.33
CA THR A 44 -14.90 17.95 -9.80
C THR A 44 -13.51 17.37 -10.01
N VAL A 45 -12.58 18.15 -10.54
CA VAL A 45 -11.17 17.75 -10.69
C VAL A 45 -10.51 17.55 -9.32
N ASP A 46 -10.74 18.47 -8.36
CA ASP A 46 -10.24 18.34 -7.01
C ASP A 46 -10.78 17.09 -6.29
N LYS A 47 -12.09 16.79 -6.46
CA LYS A 47 -12.68 15.56 -5.90
C LYS A 47 -12.13 14.28 -6.57
N VAL A 48 -11.94 14.29 -7.88
CA VAL A 48 -11.33 13.16 -8.59
C VAL A 48 -9.85 13.03 -8.22
N ALA A 49 -9.12 14.14 -8.10
CA ALA A 49 -7.74 14.14 -7.64
C ALA A 49 -7.61 13.68 -6.18
N GLN A 50 -8.50 14.12 -5.28
CA GLN A 50 -8.56 13.62 -3.91
C GLN A 50 -8.92 12.13 -3.85
N ASN A 51 -9.96 11.69 -4.54
CA ASN A 51 -10.31 10.27 -4.59
C ASN A 51 -9.19 9.42 -5.21
N LEU A 52 -8.45 9.96 -6.19
CA LEU A 52 -7.31 9.30 -6.80
C LEU A 52 -6.10 9.32 -5.86
N SER A 53 -5.84 10.45 -5.16
CA SER A 53 -4.79 10.53 -4.15
C SER A 53 -5.09 9.66 -2.93
N ASP A 54 -6.36 9.58 -2.51
CA ASP A 54 -6.78 8.70 -1.43
C ASP A 54 -6.69 7.22 -1.85
N SER A 55 -7.01 6.90 -3.11
CA SER A 55 -6.84 5.55 -3.66
C SER A 55 -5.38 5.18 -3.91
N LEU A 56 -4.54 6.14 -4.35
CA LEU A 56 -3.10 5.95 -4.54
C LEU A 56 -2.32 6.11 -3.23
N GLY A 57 -2.78 6.96 -2.31
CA GLY A 57 -2.22 7.13 -0.98
C GLY A 57 -2.54 5.93 -0.07
N SER A 58 -3.70 5.30 -0.22
CA SER A 58 -4.00 4.00 0.39
C SER A 58 -3.11 2.87 -0.16
N ALA A 59 -2.70 2.98 -1.43
CA ALA A 59 -1.77 2.01 -2.02
C ALA A 59 -0.29 2.26 -1.65
N ALA A 60 0.06 3.48 -1.18
CA ALA A 60 1.45 3.90 -0.98
C ALA A 60 1.79 4.33 0.46
N GLY A 61 0.85 4.39 1.39
CA GLY A 61 1.12 4.99 2.71
C GLY A 61 0.29 4.54 3.90
N ASN A 62 -0.80 3.81 3.70
CA ASN A 62 -1.49 3.14 4.80
C ASN A 62 -1.21 1.64 4.68
N ASN A 63 -0.47 1.09 5.65
CA ASN A 63 -0.28 -0.35 5.84
C ASN A 63 -1.61 -1.04 6.26
N GLU A 64 -2.74 -0.58 5.75
CA GLU A 64 -4.04 -1.17 6.04
C GLU A 64 -4.21 -2.45 5.21
N VAL A 65 -4.21 -3.56 5.92
CA VAL A 65 -4.42 -4.87 5.33
C VAL A 65 -5.91 -5.09 5.12
N ILE A 66 -6.32 -5.22 3.87
CA ILE A 66 -7.73 -5.56 3.54
C ILE A 66 -7.92 -7.04 3.79
N THR A 67 -8.80 -7.38 4.74
CA THR A 67 -9.15 -8.78 5.07
C THR A 67 -10.62 -9.11 4.82
N ASP A 68 -11.50 -8.11 4.69
CA ASP A 68 -12.92 -8.33 4.43
C ASP A 68 -13.15 -8.66 2.95
N PHE A 69 -13.17 -9.95 2.65
CA PHE A 69 -13.48 -10.50 1.32
C PHE A 69 -14.92 -11.04 1.22
N GLY A 70 -15.68 -11.07 2.32
CA GLY A 70 -17.04 -11.61 2.36
C GLY A 70 -17.14 -13.11 2.11
N HIS A 71 -16.03 -13.85 2.20
CA HIS A 71 -15.96 -15.31 2.05
C HIS A 71 -14.66 -15.89 2.64
N ASP A 72 -14.66 -17.18 2.91
CA ASP A 72 -13.48 -17.92 3.37
C ASP A 72 -12.29 -17.77 2.40
N TYR A 73 -11.08 -17.51 2.93
CA TYR A 73 -9.88 -17.32 2.13
C TYR A 73 -8.61 -17.89 2.77
N ILE A 74 -7.58 -18.06 1.97
CA ILE A 74 -6.21 -18.36 2.39
C ILE A 74 -5.35 -17.12 2.12
N GLY A 75 -4.70 -16.59 3.15
CA GLY A 75 -3.80 -15.46 3.01
C GLY A 75 -2.47 -15.88 2.38
N VAL A 76 -1.89 -15.02 1.55
CA VAL A 76 -0.54 -15.22 1.00
C VAL A 76 0.35 -14.08 1.46
N ILE A 77 1.41 -14.42 2.17
CA ILE A 77 2.45 -13.49 2.64
C ILE A 77 3.67 -13.62 1.74
N HIS A 78 4.06 -12.54 1.10
CA HIS A 78 5.23 -12.48 0.23
C HIS A 78 6.47 -12.07 1.02
N ILE A 79 7.45 -12.97 1.08
CA ILE A 79 8.77 -12.76 1.71
C ILE A 79 9.78 -12.73 0.56
N GLU A 80 9.95 -11.54 -0.03
CA GLU A 80 10.76 -11.35 -1.23
C GLU A 80 11.93 -10.41 -0.95
N GLY A 81 13.13 -10.78 -1.41
CA GLY A 81 14.35 -10.00 -1.19
C GLY A 81 14.95 -10.18 0.20
N THR A 82 15.80 -9.23 0.60
CA THR A 82 16.52 -9.28 1.88
C THR A 82 15.60 -8.94 3.04
N ILE A 83 15.54 -9.81 4.04
CA ILE A 83 14.78 -9.58 5.27
C ILE A 83 15.49 -8.52 6.10
N SER A 84 14.84 -7.39 6.38
CA SER A 84 15.40 -6.28 7.14
C SER A 84 14.34 -5.55 7.94
N GLU A 85 14.76 -4.78 8.93
CA GLU A 85 13.88 -3.89 9.69
C GLU A 85 13.46 -2.67 8.87
N ASP A 86 14.26 -2.30 7.87
CA ASP A 86 14.00 -1.19 6.98
C ASP A 86 12.96 -1.57 5.92
N SER A 87 12.02 -0.70 5.67
CA SER A 87 11.01 -0.86 4.59
C SER A 87 11.55 -0.42 3.21
N SER A 88 12.86 -0.46 3.01
CA SER A 88 13.49 -0.13 1.73
C SER A 88 13.59 -1.37 0.84
N GLY A 89 12.88 -1.37 -0.29
CA GLY A 89 12.91 -2.48 -1.23
C GLY A 89 11.58 -3.22 -1.36
N THR A 90 11.64 -4.50 -1.70
CA THR A 90 10.46 -5.36 -1.88
C THR A 90 9.93 -5.95 -0.56
N TYR A 91 10.77 -5.96 0.48
CA TYR A 91 10.43 -6.45 1.81
C TYR A 91 9.97 -5.32 2.72
N ASN A 92 8.89 -5.52 3.46
CA ASN A 92 8.38 -4.55 4.44
C ASN A 92 7.94 -5.30 5.71
N GLN A 93 8.78 -5.25 6.74
CA GLN A 93 8.57 -5.95 8.00
C GLN A 93 7.25 -5.55 8.67
N GLU A 94 7.02 -4.25 8.83
CA GLU A 94 5.84 -3.74 9.52
C GLU A 94 4.54 -4.17 8.83
N TYR A 95 4.50 -4.06 7.49
CA TYR A 95 3.35 -4.53 6.72
C TYR A 95 3.08 -6.02 6.92
N LEU A 96 4.13 -6.86 6.89
CA LEU A 96 3.98 -8.31 7.04
C LEU A 96 3.47 -8.69 8.43
N LEU A 97 3.98 -8.06 9.48
CA LEU A 97 3.52 -8.31 10.86
C LEU A 97 2.05 -7.90 11.02
N ASN A 98 1.67 -6.70 10.52
CA ASN A 98 0.30 -6.22 10.56
C ASN A 98 -0.65 -7.11 9.74
N ALA A 99 -0.20 -7.61 8.59
CA ALA A 99 -0.97 -8.54 7.76
C ALA A 99 -1.26 -9.86 8.50
N VAL A 100 -0.27 -10.40 9.20
CA VAL A 100 -0.47 -11.61 10.01
C VAL A 100 -1.43 -11.34 11.18
N ASP A 101 -1.33 -10.17 11.84
CA ASP A 101 -2.25 -9.79 12.92
C ASP A 101 -3.68 -9.66 12.40
N ALA A 102 -3.89 -8.99 11.28
CA ALA A 102 -5.21 -8.87 10.66
C ALA A 102 -5.80 -10.25 10.31
N MET A 103 -5.01 -11.16 9.74
CA MET A 103 -5.45 -12.53 9.46
C MET A 103 -5.75 -13.34 10.72
N MET A 104 -5.07 -13.05 11.84
CA MET A 104 -5.38 -13.72 13.12
C MET A 104 -6.78 -13.37 13.64
N GLU A 105 -7.17 -12.11 13.48
CA GLU A 105 -8.44 -11.59 13.99
C GLU A 105 -9.62 -11.92 13.08
N ASP A 106 -9.36 -12.15 11.80
CA ASP A 106 -10.39 -12.44 10.81
C ASP A 106 -10.86 -13.91 10.86
N SER A 107 -12.15 -14.10 11.08
CA SER A 107 -12.77 -15.43 11.14
C SER A 107 -12.88 -16.13 9.78
N GLU A 108 -12.87 -15.38 8.68
CA GLU A 108 -12.95 -15.90 7.31
C GLU A 108 -11.60 -16.42 6.80
N ASN A 109 -10.49 -16.00 7.42
CA ASN A 109 -9.19 -16.57 7.13
C ASN A 109 -9.14 -18.05 7.56
N LYS A 110 -8.70 -18.95 6.68
CA LYS A 110 -8.62 -20.41 6.97
C LYS A 110 -7.20 -20.96 6.99
N GLY A 111 -6.22 -20.14 6.66
CA GLY A 111 -4.81 -20.53 6.66
C GLY A 111 -3.93 -19.49 5.99
N MET A 112 -2.62 -19.79 5.96
CA MET A 112 -1.63 -18.89 5.40
C MET A 112 -0.63 -19.65 4.53
N ILE A 113 -0.21 -19.01 3.45
CA ILE A 113 0.93 -19.47 2.63
C ILE A 113 2.01 -18.40 2.69
N LEU A 114 3.22 -18.78 3.07
CA LEU A 114 4.41 -17.96 2.92
C LEU A 114 4.99 -18.21 1.52
N TYR A 115 4.92 -17.20 0.66
CA TYR A 115 5.62 -17.21 -0.62
C TYR A 115 7.03 -16.68 -0.37
N VAL A 116 8.04 -17.56 -0.46
CA VAL A 116 9.41 -17.23 -0.04
C VAL A 116 10.34 -17.20 -1.24
N ASP A 117 10.90 -16.03 -1.53
CA ASP A 117 11.98 -15.83 -2.50
C ASP A 117 13.03 -14.87 -1.92
N SER A 118 13.82 -15.37 -0.97
CA SER A 118 14.69 -14.57 -0.12
C SER A 118 16.03 -15.24 0.17
N PRO A 119 17.15 -14.50 0.11
CA PRO A 119 18.44 -14.94 0.59
C PRO A 119 18.54 -14.99 2.13
N GLY A 120 17.51 -14.48 2.84
CA GLY A 120 17.54 -14.20 4.26
C GLY A 120 17.91 -12.75 4.54
N GLY A 121 18.48 -12.48 5.71
CA GLY A 121 18.85 -11.11 6.10
C GLY A 121 19.08 -10.96 7.60
N SER A 122 18.54 -9.90 8.19
CA SER A 122 18.64 -9.60 9.61
C SER A 122 18.10 -10.74 10.47
N VAL A 123 18.87 -11.14 11.46
CA VAL A 123 18.45 -12.16 12.43
C VAL A 123 17.25 -11.66 13.23
N TYR A 124 17.27 -10.39 13.63
CA TYR A 124 16.20 -9.78 14.42
C TYR A 124 14.86 -9.80 13.65
N ALA A 125 14.82 -9.22 12.46
CA ALA A 125 13.60 -9.18 11.66
C ALA A 125 13.09 -10.59 11.29
N THR A 126 14.01 -11.51 11.01
CA THR A 126 13.69 -12.91 10.70
C THR A 126 13.03 -13.61 11.89
N ASP A 127 13.59 -13.47 13.09
CA ASP A 127 13.07 -14.11 14.30
C ASP A 127 11.72 -13.50 14.71
N GLU A 128 11.58 -12.18 14.60
CA GLU A 128 10.30 -11.50 14.88
C GLU A 128 9.18 -12.03 13.97
N LEU A 129 9.44 -12.15 12.68
CA LEU A 129 8.47 -12.73 11.73
C LEU A 129 8.18 -14.21 12.03
N TYR A 130 9.21 -15.00 12.34
CA TYR A 130 9.04 -16.39 12.75
C TYR A 130 8.14 -16.51 13.99
N LEU A 131 8.39 -15.71 15.02
CA LEU A 131 7.59 -15.72 16.26
C LEU A 131 6.13 -15.29 15.98
N LYS A 132 5.93 -14.31 15.11
CA LYS A 132 4.59 -13.88 14.69
C LYS A 132 3.83 -15.00 13.97
N ILE A 133 4.48 -15.75 13.10
CA ILE A 133 3.91 -16.93 12.43
C ILE A 133 3.56 -18.01 13.46
N LYS A 134 4.44 -18.26 14.42
CA LYS A 134 4.16 -19.22 15.51
C LYS A 134 3.01 -18.78 16.40
N GLU A 135 2.87 -17.49 16.64
CA GLU A 135 1.74 -16.90 17.36
C GLU A 135 0.43 -17.15 16.59
N TYR A 136 0.41 -16.88 15.27
CA TYR A 136 -0.73 -17.15 14.41
C TYR A 136 -1.17 -18.62 14.49
N GLN A 137 -0.25 -19.57 14.31
CA GLN A 137 -0.55 -21.00 14.41
C GLN A 137 -1.12 -21.38 15.78
N LYS A 138 -0.52 -20.83 16.86
CA LYS A 138 -0.94 -21.14 18.24
C LYS A 138 -2.32 -20.59 18.56
N LYS A 139 -2.63 -19.36 18.17
CA LYS A 139 -3.90 -18.68 18.47
C LYS A 139 -5.04 -19.22 17.60
N THR A 140 -4.81 -19.35 16.30
CA THR A 140 -5.87 -19.68 15.35
C THR A 140 -6.07 -21.17 15.11
N LYS A 141 -5.03 -22.00 15.32
CA LYS A 141 -4.97 -23.41 14.96
C LYS A 141 -5.11 -23.65 13.45
N ARG A 142 -4.90 -22.61 12.64
CA ARG A 142 -4.97 -22.68 11.17
C ARG A 142 -3.61 -23.07 10.60
N PRO A 143 -3.57 -23.80 9.47
CA PRO A 143 -2.32 -24.26 8.87
C PRO A 143 -1.54 -23.11 8.25
N VAL A 144 -0.21 -23.17 8.34
CA VAL A 144 0.72 -22.31 7.64
C VAL A 144 1.66 -23.16 6.79
N TYR A 145 1.67 -22.92 5.47
CA TYR A 145 2.55 -23.62 4.54
C TYR A 145 3.55 -22.65 3.94
N SER A 146 4.78 -23.12 3.75
CA SER A 146 5.80 -22.37 3.00
C SER A 146 5.89 -22.86 1.57
N SER A 147 5.85 -21.95 0.62
CA SER A 147 6.11 -22.16 -0.80
C SER A 147 7.42 -21.48 -1.18
N MET A 148 8.49 -22.25 -1.23
CA MET A 148 9.84 -21.75 -1.58
C MET A 148 9.97 -21.67 -3.09
N GLN A 149 10.36 -20.50 -3.59
CA GLN A 149 10.44 -20.18 -5.01
C GLN A 149 11.84 -20.43 -5.57
N SER A 150 12.54 -19.40 -6.07
CA SER A 150 13.89 -19.54 -6.60
C SER A 150 14.95 -19.64 -5.50
N MET A 151 14.71 -18.94 -4.38
CA MET A 151 15.62 -18.91 -3.25
C MET A 151 14.87 -18.89 -1.91
N ALA A 152 15.30 -19.72 -0.97
CA ALA A 152 14.87 -19.67 0.42
C ALA A 152 16.04 -20.07 1.31
N ALA A 153 16.96 -19.14 1.53
CA ALA A 153 18.19 -19.40 2.26
C ALA A 153 18.25 -18.59 3.56
N SER A 154 19.07 -19.05 4.53
CA SER A 154 19.28 -18.35 5.81
C SER A 154 17.94 -17.99 6.48
N GLY A 155 17.64 -16.69 6.69
CA GLY A 155 16.39 -16.18 7.25
C GLY A 155 15.15 -16.65 6.48
N GLY A 156 15.22 -16.77 5.15
CA GLY A 156 14.13 -17.32 4.33
C GLY A 156 13.83 -18.79 4.64
N TYR A 157 14.87 -19.59 4.91
CA TYR A 157 14.70 -20.96 5.39
C TYR A 157 14.19 -20.99 6.83
N TYR A 158 14.72 -20.10 7.69
CA TYR A 158 14.35 -20.04 9.10
C TYR A 158 12.85 -19.80 9.30
N VAL A 159 12.25 -18.80 8.64
CA VAL A 159 10.80 -18.55 8.74
C VAL A 159 9.99 -19.73 8.17
N SER A 160 10.48 -20.35 7.10
CA SER A 160 9.85 -21.52 6.49
C SER A 160 9.86 -22.75 7.40
N ALA A 161 10.91 -22.92 8.20
CA ALA A 161 11.04 -24.04 9.14
C ALA A 161 10.00 -23.98 10.27
N GLY A 162 9.39 -22.81 10.52
CA GLY A 162 8.28 -22.64 11.45
C GLY A 162 6.92 -23.13 10.93
N CYS A 163 6.80 -23.39 9.63
CA CYS A 163 5.54 -23.76 8.99
C CYS A 163 5.18 -25.24 9.23
N ASP A 164 3.87 -25.57 9.08
CA ASP A 164 3.40 -26.95 9.18
C ASP A 164 3.87 -27.82 8.00
N LYS A 165 4.10 -27.20 6.83
CA LYS A 165 4.60 -27.87 5.64
C LYS A 165 5.45 -26.92 4.79
N ILE A 166 6.53 -27.46 4.25
CA ILE A 166 7.39 -26.78 3.27
C ILE A 166 7.21 -27.44 1.92
N ILE A 167 6.97 -26.64 0.89
CA ILE A 167 6.88 -27.03 -0.50
C ILE A 167 7.92 -26.20 -1.25
N ALA A 168 8.97 -26.84 -1.74
CA ALA A 168 10.04 -26.16 -2.46
C ALA A 168 9.92 -26.41 -3.97
N ASN A 169 10.15 -25.37 -4.77
CA ASN A 169 10.40 -25.57 -6.19
C ASN A 169 11.60 -26.50 -6.37
N ARG A 170 11.55 -27.40 -7.34
CA ARG A 170 12.64 -28.38 -7.59
C ARG A 170 14.01 -27.72 -7.83
N ASN A 171 14.02 -26.48 -8.30
CA ASN A 171 15.22 -25.69 -8.55
C ASN A 171 15.49 -24.64 -7.47
N CYS A 172 14.77 -24.71 -6.34
CA CYS A 172 14.94 -23.77 -5.25
C CYS A 172 16.35 -23.89 -4.66
N TRP A 173 17.03 -22.77 -4.57
CA TRP A 173 18.30 -22.71 -3.86
C TRP A 173 18.02 -22.48 -2.37
N THR A 174 18.27 -23.49 -1.56
CA THR A 174 18.07 -23.44 -0.11
C THR A 174 19.35 -23.82 0.62
N GLY A 175 19.51 -23.37 1.85
CA GLY A 175 20.71 -23.61 2.66
C GLY A 175 21.05 -22.44 3.55
N SER A 176 22.34 -22.22 3.80
CA SER A 176 22.85 -21.20 4.74
C SER A 176 22.16 -21.34 6.11
N ILE A 177 22.08 -22.56 6.62
CA ILE A 177 21.44 -22.88 7.91
C ILE A 177 22.42 -22.56 9.01
N GLY A 178 22.26 -21.38 9.63
CA GLY A 178 23.12 -20.88 10.68
C GLY A 178 23.28 -19.36 10.63
N VAL A 179 24.12 -18.87 11.53
CA VAL A 179 24.45 -17.45 11.60
C VAL A 179 25.94 -17.29 11.28
N THR A 180 26.27 -16.36 10.38
CA THR A 180 27.65 -16.01 10.07
C THR A 180 27.91 -14.53 10.37
N LEU A 181 29.08 -14.21 10.87
CA LEU A 181 29.54 -12.82 11.04
C LEU A 181 30.25 -12.27 9.79
N GLY A 182 30.28 -13.05 8.71
CA GLY A 182 31.03 -12.75 7.51
C GLY A 182 32.49 -13.20 7.60
N THR A 183 33.32 -12.74 6.67
CA THR A 183 34.75 -13.03 6.66
C THR A 183 35.47 -12.01 7.54
N MET A 184 36.22 -12.50 8.54
CA MET A 184 37.09 -11.66 9.36
C MET A 184 38.53 -11.80 8.84
N TYR A 185 39.18 -10.68 8.60
CA TYR A 185 40.57 -10.60 8.20
C TYR A 185 41.41 -10.17 9.41
N ASP A 186 42.42 -10.99 9.73
CA ASP A 186 43.46 -10.56 10.67
C ASP A 186 44.55 -9.86 9.86
N VAL A 187 44.69 -8.55 10.08
CA VAL A 187 45.68 -7.70 9.42
C VAL A 187 46.77 -7.20 10.40
N SER A 188 46.79 -7.75 11.59
CA SER A 188 47.70 -7.32 12.66
C SER A 188 49.18 -7.34 12.23
N GLU A 189 49.60 -8.44 11.60
CA GLU A 189 50.98 -8.58 11.09
C GLU A 189 51.30 -7.60 9.96
N LEU A 190 50.32 -7.30 9.08
CA LEU A 190 50.47 -6.29 8.04
C LEU A 190 50.66 -4.90 8.66
N LEU A 191 49.86 -4.54 9.65
CA LEU A 191 49.94 -3.27 10.36
C LEU A 191 51.29 -3.13 11.12
N ASP A 192 51.72 -4.18 11.78
CA ASP A 192 53.04 -4.20 12.47
C ASP A 192 54.18 -3.99 11.48
N ASN A 193 54.16 -4.64 10.31
CA ASN A 193 55.16 -4.47 9.25
C ASN A 193 55.18 -3.06 8.66
N LEU A 194 54.05 -2.35 8.72
CA LEU A 194 53.93 -0.95 8.32
C LEU A 194 54.26 0.03 9.46
N GLY A 195 54.62 -0.48 10.67
CA GLY A 195 54.93 0.34 11.83
C GLY A 195 53.68 0.97 12.49
N ILE A 196 52.50 0.50 12.17
CA ILE A 196 51.22 0.95 12.76
C ILE A 196 50.91 0.09 13.96
N LYS A 197 50.98 0.68 15.15
CA LYS A 197 50.60 0.01 16.41
C LYS A 197 49.09 0.11 16.60
N THR A 198 48.39 -1.00 16.75
CA THR A 198 46.99 -1.12 17.10
C THR A 198 46.77 -1.30 18.59
#